data_1b295c3d4cdfc8ded21e72c39880c95b
#
_entry.id   1b295c3d4cdfc8ded21e72c39880c95b
#
_cell.length_a   1.000
_cell.length_b   1.000
_cell.length_c   1.000
_cell.angle_alpha   90.00
_cell.angle_beta   90.00
_cell.angle_gamma   90.00
#
_symmetry.space_group_name_H-M   'P 1'
#
loop_
_entity.id
_entity.type
_entity.pdbx_description
1 polymer ?
#
loop_
_entity_poly.entity_id
_entity_poly.type
_entity_poly.pdbx_seq_one_letter_code
_entity_poly.pdbx_strand_id
1 'polypeptide(L)'
;MSGESFGHVETWPGERPPWPGRLWRYTVAVALLAWSAMSALAQTWPFPWPEDRIARYTARRTSSPLVIDGRLDEAAWRAAERSPRFADLIGGGPGIHDTRAAVLWDETYLYVGYWIEEPFVEATLTERDSPIYKNNDVELFIAGRDAYYEFEINAFGTIYEVFFIWEREFESSRYARRPEFDRSRTGVRPFNGVGFRQHPRGPRIGYWNWDLAGLDTAVHVDGTINDNKDRDRGWTAELRIPWRSLEPLAMPDSRALPPRDGDEWRMDFSRFNQYKEAPPAKDSGGWAWSPHGVWDSHIPELFTRVRFSTELVGQK
;
A
#
# COMPACT_ATOMS: atom_id res chain seq x y z
N MET A 1 -2.32 -32.49 81.54
CA MET A 1 -2.08 -31.26 82.34
C MET A 1 -2.70 -30.15 81.55
N SER A 2 -3.80 -29.76 82.02
CA SER A 2 -4.27 -28.50 82.56
C SER A 2 -4.30 -27.39 81.50
N GLY A 3 -5.29 -26.67 81.20
CA GLY A 3 -6.58 -26.39 81.86
C GLY A 3 -7.12 -25.16 81.11
N GLU A 4 -8.37 -25.16 80.86
CA GLU A 4 -9.40 -24.16 81.19
C GLU A 4 -9.03 -22.68 80.90
N SER A 5 -9.88 -21.83 80.33
CA SER A 5 -11.18 -21.53 80.84
C SER A 5 -11.98 -20.59 79.89
N PHE A 6 -13.24 -20.65 80.05
CA PHE A 6 -14.36 -19.87 79.49
C PHE A 6 -14.27 -18.35 79.69
N GLY A 7 -14.87 -17.57 78.75
CA GLY A 7 -15.11 -16.14 78.93
C GLY A 7 -16.09 -15.52 77.94
N HIS A 8 -17.34 -15.55 78.24
CA HIS A 8 -18.49 -14.64 78.03
C HIS A 8 -18.68 -13.94 76.65
N VAL A 9 -19.81 -14.27 76.10
CA VAL A 9 -20.59 -13.54 75.08
C VAL A 9 -21.16 -12.26 75.72
N GLU A 10 -20.90 -11.11 75.13
CA GLU A 10 -21.72 -9.91 75.30
C GLU A 10 -22.33 -9.48 73.99
N THR A 11 -23.65 -9.52 73.92
CA THR A 11 -24.50 -9.00 72.86
C THR A 11 -24.71 -7.52 73.04
N TRP A 12 -24.41 -6.73 71.98
CA TRP A 12 -24.85 -5.33 71.92
C TRP A 12 -25.89 -5.16 70.81
N PRO A 13 -26.95 -4.38 71.04
CA PRO A 13 -28.03 -4.21 70.06
C PRO A 13 -27.70 -3.19 68.95
N GLY A 14 -28.28 -3.48 67.83
CA GLY A 14 -28.12 -2.82 66.56
C GLY A 14 -28.36 -1.32 66.52
N GLU A 15 -27.59 -0.71 65.69
CA GLU A 15 -27.97 0.46 64.87
C GLU A 15 -27.39 0.31 63.47
N ARG A 16 -28.28 0.26 62.50
CA ARG A 16 -27.86 0.31 61.10
C ARG A 16 -27.59 1.78 60.76
N PRO A 17 -26.42 2.13 60.16
CA PRO A 17 -26.20 3.47 59.64
C PRO A 17 -27.09 3.70 58.41
N PRO A 18 -27.58 4.92 58.19
CA PRO A 18 -28.41 5.26 57.02
C PRO A 18 -27.59 5.23 55.75
N TRP A 19 -28.06 4.56 54.73
CA TRP A 19 -27.49 4.49 53.41
C TRP A 19 -27.45 5.88 52.74
N PRO A 20 -26.31 6.43 52.31
CA PRO A 20 -26.28 7.62 51.48
C PRO A 20 -26.49 7.20 50.02
N GLY A 21 -27.74 6.90 49.67
CA GLY A 21 -28.15 6.41 48.34
C GLY A 21 -28.17 7.43 47.22
N ARG A 22 -27.59 8.61 47.42
CA ARG A 22 -27.51 9.64 46.34
C ARG A 22 -26.11 9.97 45.84
N LEU A 23 -25.09 9.82 46.63
CA LEU A 23 -23.70 10.14 46.23
C LEU A 23 -23.07 9.08 45.29
N TRP A 24 -23.49 7.82 45.41
CA TRP A 24 -22.94 6.75 44.54
C TRP A 24 -23.39 6.83 43.08
N ARG A 25 -24.60 7.38 42.85
CA ARG A 25 -25.10 7.56 41.48
C ARG A 25 -24.35 8.65 40.72
N TYR A 26 -23.85 9.66 41.39
CA TYR A 26 -23.07 10.73 40.75
C TYR A 26 -21.62 10.32 40.48
N THR A 27 -21.01 9.53 41.34
CA THR A 27 -19.64 9.03 41.18
C THR A 27 -19.54 8.02 40.02
N VAL A 28 -20.53 7.13 39.85
CA VAL A 28 -20.57 6.19 38.74
C VAL A 28 -20.85 6.93 37.40
N ALA A 29 -21.74 7.93 37.42
CA ALA A 29 -22.01 8.73 36.19
C ALA A 29 -20.83 9.59 35.79
N VAL A 30 -20.08 10.17 36.73
CA VAL A 30 -18.85 10.96 36.43
C VAL A 30 -17.72 10.04 35.97
N ALA A 31 -17.58 8.84 36.53
CA ALA A 31 -16.59 7.86 36.08
C ALA A 31 -16.91 7.31 34.69
N LEU A 32 -18.18 7.09 34.35
CA LEU A 32 -18.59 6.69 32.99
C LEU A 32 -18.44 7.81 31.97
N LEU A 33 -18.68 9.06 32.35
CA LEU A 33 -18.43 10.22 31.49
C LEU A 33 -16.94 10.50 31.32
N ALA A 34 -16.12 10.30 32.34
CA ALA A 34 -14.67 10.40 32.24
C ALA A 34 -14.08 9.26 31.40
N TRP A 35 -14.63 8.06 31.45
CA TRP A 35 -14.20 6.93 30.66
C TRP A 35 -14.63 7.08 29.17
N SER A 36 -15.82 7.61 28.92
CA SER A 36 -16.25 7.96 27.56
C SER A 36 -15.46 9.15 26.99
N ALA A 37 -15.04 10.10 27.82
CA ALA A 37 -14.17 11.20 27.38
C ALA A 37 -12.71 10.75 27.15
N MET A 38 -12.21 9.75 27.89
CA MET A 38 -10.89 9.15 27.62
C MET A 38 -10.87 8.25 26.38
N SER A 39 -12.01 7.68 25.99
CA SER A 39 -12.14 6.92 24.74
C SER A 39 -12.25 7.81 23.51
N ALA A 40 -12.44 9.11 23.68
CA ALA A 40 -12.51 10.12 22.63
C ALA A 40 -11.20 10.92 22.45
N LEU A 41 -10.08 10.46 23.00
CA LEU A 41 -8.77 10.83 22.46
C LEU A 41 -8.70 10.12 21.11
N ALA A 42 -9.11 10.83 20.06
CA ALA A 42 -8.96 10.41 18.69
C ALA A 42 -7.54 9.87 18.54
N GLN A 43 -7.43 8.59 18.21
CA GLN A 43 -6.15 7.96 17.95
C GLN A 43 -5.51 8.79 16.85
N THR A 44 -4.51 9.59 17.18
CA THR A 44 -3.87 10.46 16.21
C THR A 44 -3.27 9.58 15.14
N TRP A 45 -3.64 9.84 13.90
CA TRP A 45 -3.09 9.16 12.72
C TRP A 45 -1.55 9.24 12.77
N PRO A 46 -0.83 8.10 12.89
CA PRO A 46 0.60 8.11 13.21
C PRO A 46 1.49 8.30 11.98
N PHE A 47 0.90 8.43 10.79
CA PHE A 47 1.64 8.51 9.54
C PHE A 47 1.87 9.94 9.09
N PRO A 48 2.93 10.21 8.29
CA PRO A 48 3.33 11.58 7.94
C PRO A 48 2.28 12.37 7.17
N TRP A 49 1.50 11.70 6.30
CA TRP A 49 0.45 12.34 5.51
C TRP A 49 -0.93 12.11 6.13
N PRO A 50 -1.82 13.12 6.22
CA PRO A 50 -3.14 12.98 6.82
C PRO A 50 -4.03 11.97 6.09
N GLU A 51 -4.82 11.19 6.83
CA GLU A 51 -5.69 10.16 6.26
C GLU A 51 -6.75 10.73 5.29
N ASP A 52 -7.27 11.92 5.55
CA ASP A 52 -8.26 12.60 4.72
C ASP A 52 -7.72 13.05 3.36
N ARG A 53 -6.40 13.01 3.16
CA ARG A 53 -5.72 13.32 1.91
C ARG A 53 -5.42 12.08 1.05
N ILE A 54 -5.69 10.87 1.54
CA ILE A 54 -5.45 9.64 0.77
C ILE A 54 -6.41 9.60 -0.42
N ALA A 55 -5.84 9.40 -1.61
CA ALA A 55 -6.61 9.31 -2.84
C ALA A 55 -7.54 8.08 -2.86
N ARG A 56 -8.65 8.20 -3.58
CA ARG A 56 -9.62 7.12 -3.81
C ARG A 56 -9.88 7.00 -5.30
N TYR A 57 -10.05 5.76 -5.75
CA TYR A 57 -10.30 5.44 -7.14
C TYR A 57 -11.28 4.29 -7.27
N THR A 58 -12.08 4.28 -8.35
CA THR A 58 -12.94 3.16 -8.69
C THR A 58 -12.40 2.44 -9.91
N ALA A 59 -11.85 1.26 -9.72
CA ALA A 59 -11.44 0.37 -10.79
C ALA A 59 -12.68 -0.29 -11.41
N ARG A 60 -12.95 0.01 -12.68
CA ARG A 60 -14.07 -0.56 -13.43
C ARG A 60 -13.65 -1.82 -14.19
N ARG A 61 -14.63 -2.65 -14.49
CA ARG A 61 -14.40 -3.90 -15.18
C ARG A 61 -14.28 -3.68 -16.68
N THR A 62 -13.35 -4.38 -17.34
CA THR A 62 -13.29 -4.47 -18.79
C THR A 62 -14.16 -5.61 -19.30
N SER A 63 -14.72 -5.46 -20.50
CA SER A 63 -15.58 -6.47 -21.14
C SER A 63 -14.80 -7.60 -21.81
N SER A 64 -13.51 -7.42 -22.02
CA SER A 64 -12.61 -8.39 -22.67
C SER A 64 -11.18 -8.24 -22.15
N PRO A 65 -10.36 -9.30 -22.18
CA PRO A 65 -8.95 -9.21 -21.87
C PRO A 65 -8.23 -8.16 -22.73
N LEU A 66 -7.27 -7.44 -22.13
CA LEU A 66 -6.44 -6.46 -22.82
C LEU A 66 -5.20 -7.15 -23.42
N VAL A 67 -4.71 -6.60 -24.50
CA VAL A 67 -3.45 -7.01 -25.14
C VAL A 67 -2.32 -6.22 -24.49
N ILE A 68 -1.35 -6.90 -23.91
CA ILE A 68 -0.25 -6.23 -23.22
C ILE A 68 0.86 -5.97 -24.23
N ASP A 69 0.81 -4.78 -24.85
CA ASP A 69 1.81 -4.32 -25.82
C ASP A 69 2.43 -2.96 -25.45
N GLY A 70 2.04 -2.42 -24.29
CA GLY A 70 2.51 -1.16 -23.76
C GLY A 70 1.79 0.07 -24.32
N ARG A 71 0.86 -0.11 -25.28
CA ARG A 71 0.11 0.97 -25.92
C ARG A 71 -1.26 1.12 -25.30
N LEU A 72 -1.47 1.92 -24.38
CA LEU A 72 -2.75 2.11 -23.70
C LEU A 72 -3.82 2.72 -24.64
N ASP A 73 -4.02 2.08 -25.82
CA ASP A 73 -4.89 2.59 -26.88
C ASP A 73 -6.14 1.75 -27.16
N GLU A 74 -6.39 0.66 -26.41
CA GLU A 74 -7.66 -0.03 -26.44
C GLU A 74 -8.83 0.85 -25.99
N ALA A 75 -10.01 0.50 -26.45
CA ALA A 75 -11.24 1.22 -26.09
C ALA A 75 -11.44 1.28 -24.56
N ALA A 76 -11.04 0.23 -23.84
CA ALA A 76 -11.11 0.18 -22.39
C ALA A 76 -10.19 1.21 -21.73
N TRP A 77 -8.93 1.33 -22.17
CA TRP A 77 -8.00 2.33 -21.66
C TRP A 77 -8.40 3.76 -22.02
N ARG A 78 -8.95 3.97 -23.23
CA ARG A 78 -9.47 5.28 -23.62
C ARG A 78 -10.69 5.71 -22.81
N ALA A 79 -11.47 4.75 -22.32
CA ALA A 79 -12.66 5.01 -21.50
C ALA A 79 -12.36 5.00 -19.98
N ALA A 80 -11.20 4.50 -19.57
CA ALA A 80 -10.80 4.47 -18.16
C ALA A 80 -10.60 5.89 -17.62
N GLU A 81 -11.10 6.14 -16.43
CA GLU A 81 -10.78 7.35 -15.69
C GLU A 81 -9.30 7.28 -15.28
N ARG A 82 -8.51 8.25 -15.74
CA ARG A 82 -7.13 8.38 -15.30
C ARG A 82 -7.06 9.08 -13.96
N SER A 83 -6.05 8.75 -13.17
CA SER A 83 -5.73 9.50 -11.95
C SER A 83 -5.57 11.00 -12.25
N PRO A 84 -5.69 11.86 -11.26
CA PRO A 84 -5.05 13.17 -11.33
C PRO A 84 -3.55 13.02 -11.65
N ARG A 85 -2.91 14.09 -12.08
CA ARG A 85 -1.45 14.16 -12.15
C ARG A 85 -0.87 13.78 -10.81
N PHE A 86 0.17 12.93 -10.80
CA PHE A 86 0.86 12.57 -9.56
C PHE A 86 1.44 13.81 -8.89
N ALA A 87 1.40 13.81 -7.59
CA ALA A 87 1.87 14.89 -6.74
C ALA A 87 3.23 14.56 -6.14
N ASP A 88 4.00 15.59 -5.80
CA ASP A 88 5.27 15.42 -5.08
C ASP A 88 5.08 14.54 -3.85
N LEU A 89 5.93 13.53 -3.70
CA LEU A 89 5.79 12.48 -2.69
C LEU A 89 5.78 13.03 -1.26
N ILE A 90 6.53 14.11 -1.00
CA ILE A 90 6.69 14.70 0.32
C ILE A 90 5.70 15.86 0.52
N GLY A 91 5.76 16.84 -0.38
CA GLY A 91 5.06 18.11 -0.22
C GLY A 91 3.62 18.10 -0.73
N GLY A 92 3.25 17.13 -1.56
CA GLY A 92 1.92 17.03 -2.19
C GLY A 92 1.64 18.11 -3.23
N GLY A 93 2.64 18.90 -3.63
CA GLY A 93 2.56 19.83 -4.76
C GLY A 93 2.56 19.08 -6.10
N PRO A 94 2.39 19.81 -7.24
CA PRO A 94 2.44 19.16 -8.55
C PRO A 94 3.79 18.49 -8.81
N GLY A 95 3.80 17.25 -9.28
CA GLY A 95 5.01 16.60 -9.80
C GLY A 95 5.61 17.40 -10.98
N ILE A 96 6.90 17.22 -11.27
CA ILE A 96 7.58 17.98 -12.34
C ILE A 96 7.05 17.59 -13.71
N HIS A 97 6.95 16.29 -13.98
CA HIS A 97 6.42 15.75 -15.22
C HIS A 97 5.04 15.13 -14.99
N ASP A 98 4.13 15.22 -15.97
CA ASP A 98 2.80 14.61 -15.83
C ASP A 98 2.95 13.08 -15.81
N THR A 99 2.47 12.49 -14.77
CA THR A 99 2.34 11.03 -14.65
C THR A 99 0.96 10.72 -14.14
N ARG A 100 0.32 9.76 -14.79
CA ARG A 100 -1.03 9.30 -14.43
C ARG A 100 -1.09 7.79 -14.51
N ALA A 101 -1.99 7.21 -13.73
CA ALA A 101 -2.29 5.80 -13.82
C ALA A 101 -3.80 5.56 -13.92
N ALA A 102 -4.16 4.37 -14.36
CA ALA A 102 -5.52 3.84 -14.28
C ALA A 102 -5.48 2.35 -13.97
N VAL A 103 -6.55 1.87 -13.37
CA VAL A 103 -6.72 0.47 -13.01
C VAL A 103 -8.01 -0.06 -13.65
N LEU A 104 -7.89 -1.17 -14.35
CA LEU A 104 -9.00 -1.95 -14.87
C LEU A 104 -8.88 -3.39 -14.37
N TRP A 105 -9.94 -4.17 -14.53
CA TRP A 105 -9.93 -5.57 -14.14
C TRP A 105 -10.94 -6.42 -14.89
N ASP A 106 -10.73 -7.73 -14.90
CA ASP A 106 -11.70 -8.72 -15.34
C ASP A 106 -11.72 -9.92 -14.37
N GLU A 107 -12.39 -10.99 -14.74
CA GLU A 107 -12.49 -12.20 -13.89
C GLU A 107 -11.14 -12.89 -13.65
N THR A 108 -10.13 -12.59 -14.45
CA THR A 108 -8.84 -13.30 -14.43
C THR A 108 -7.69 -12.42 -14.00
N TYR A 109 -7.75 -11.13 -14.36
CA TYR A 109 -6.61 -10.22 -14.26
C TYR A 109 -6.97 -8.86 -13.66
N LEU A 110 -6.01 -8.32 -12.94
CA LEU A 110 -5.85 -6.90 -12.65
C LEU A 110 -4.99 -6.29 -13.76
N TYR A 111 -5.39 -5.13 -14.27
CA TYR A 111 -4.63 -4.36 -15.27
C TYR A 111 -4.27 -3.00 -14.70
N VAL A 112 -3.03 -2.58 -14.92
CA VAL A 112 -2.54 -1.24 -14.52
C VAL A 112 -1.87 -0.60 -15.71
N GLY A 113 -2.26 0.63 -16.04
CA GLY A 113 -1.66 1.43 -17.10
C GLY A 113 -1.09 2.72 -16.55
N TYR A 114 0.12 3.08 -17.02
CA TYR A 114 0.79 4.33 -16.71
C TYR A 114 1.01 5.16 -17.97
N TRP A 115 0.71 6.46 -17.89
CA TRP A 115 1.06 7.49 -18.87
C TRP A 115 2.11 8.39 -18.25
N ILE A 116 3.29 8.45 -18.83
CA ILE A 116 4.48 9.06 -18.24
C ILE A 116 5.04 10.09 -19.23
N GLU A 117 4.88 11.39 -18.90
CA GLU A 117 5.63 12.44 -19.58
C GLU A 117 7.09 12.36 -19.14
N GLU A 118 8.01 12.19 -20.08
CA GLU A 118 9.43 12.20 -19.80
C GLU A 118 10.19 12.80 -20.98
N PRO A 119 10.63 14.06 -20.86
CA PRO A 119 11.27 14.77 -21.97
C PRO A 119 12.62 14.23 -22.42
N PHE A 120 13.25 13.41 -21.58
CA PHE A 120 14.52 12.74 -21.82
C PHE A 120 14.42 11.34 -21.26
N VAL A 121 13.95 10.40 -22.07
CA VAL A 121 13.76 9.02 -21.61
C VAL A 121 15.13 8.37 -21.36
N GLU A 122 15.39 8.07 -20.09
CA GLU A 122 16.66 7.51 -19.65
C GLU A 122 16.48 6.20 -18.91
N ALA A 123 17.18 5.16 -19.32
CA ALA A 123 17.24 3.89 -18.59
C ALA A 123 18.62 3.24 -18.83
N THR A 124 19.16 2.57 -17.81
CA THR A 124 20.48 1.93 -17.87
C THR A 124 20.50 0.50 -17.35
N LEU A 125 19.51 0.08 -16.61
CA LEU A 125 19.42 -1.26 -16.01
C LEU A 125 18.59 -2.17 -16.90
N THR A 126 19.19 -3.31 -17.31
CA THR A 126 18.63 -4.27 -18.26
C THR A 126 18.42 -5.67 -17.69
N GLU A 127 19.00 -5.94 -16.50
CA GLU A 127 18.87 -7.23 -15.86
C GLU A 127 17.69 -7.23 -14.89
N ARG A 128 16.84 -8.25 -14.94
CA ARG A 128 15.74 -8.43 -13.97
C ARG A 128 16.27 -8.37 -12.55
N ASP A 129 15.49 -7.80 -11.63
CA ASP A 129 15.82 -7.59 -10.23
C ASP A 129 17.05 -6.70 -9.96
N SER A 130 17.57 -6.03 -10.99
CA SER A 130 18.44 -4.89 -10.78
C SER A 130 17.72 -3.81 -9.96
N PRO A 131 18.44 -2.97 -9.21
CA PRO A 131 17.83 -1.94 -8.38
C PRO A 131 17.21 -0.82 -9.25
N ILE A 132 16.03 -1.08 -9.82
CA ILE A 132 15.32 -0.21 -10.76
C ILE A 132 15.05 1.16 -10.15
N TYR A 133 14.78 1.25 -8.83
CA TYR A 133 14.67 2.50 -8.07
C TYR A 133 15.88 3.46 -8.21
N LYS A 134 16.96 3.06 -8.92
CA LYS A 134 18.10 3.92 -9.27
C LYS A 134 18.03 4.43 -10.71
N ASN A 135 17.00 4.07 -11.46
CA ASN A 135 16.67 4.60 -12.78
C ASN A 135 15.46 5.55 -12.69
N ASN A 136 15.04 6.06 -13.85
CA ASN A 136 13.70 6.59 -14.02
C ASN A 136 12.74 5.40 -14.14
N ASP A 137 11.74 5.36 -13.30
CA ASP A 137 10.84 4.22 -13.18
C ASP A 137 9.41 4.63 -12.80
N VAL A 138 8.51 3.69 -12.87
CA VAL A 138 7.24 3.71 -12.16
C VAL A 138 7.12 2.49 -11.28
N GLU A 139 6.46 2.66 -10.16
CA GLU A 139 6.30 1.64 -9.15
C GLU A 139 4.82 1.35 -8.88
N LEU A 140 4.52 0.11 -8.57
CA LEU A 140 3.23 -0.36 -8.09
C LEU A 140 3.43 -1.12 -6.78
N PHE A 141 2.74 -0.70 -5.73
CA PHE A 141 2.63 -1.52 -4.53
C PHE A 141 1.20 -2.01 -4.37
N ILE A 142 1.03 -3.24 -3.94
CA ILE A 142 -0.28 -3.83 -3.63
C ILE A 142 -0.25 -4.37 -2.20
N ALA A 143 -1.12 -3.85 -1.34
CA ALA A 143 -1.13 -4.23 0.07
C ALA A 143 -2.22 -5.26 0.39
N GLY A 144 -1.79 -6.32 1.07
CA GLY A 144 -2.63 -7.20 1.87
C GLY A 144 -2.73 -6.72 3.32
N ARG A 145 -3.35 -7.52 4.18
CA ARG A 145 -3.42 -7.23 5.62
C ARG A 145 -2.04 -7.32 6.28
N ASP A 146 -1.31 -8.39 6.01
CA ASP A 146 -0.09 -8.75 6.73
C ASP A 146 1.19 -8.67 5.89
N ALA A 147 1.05 -8.32 4.61
CA ALA A 147 2.12 -8.24 3.64
C ALA A 147 1.80 -7.20 2.56
N TYR A 148 2.79 -6.84 1.76
CA TYR A 148 2.60 -6.08 0.54
C TYR A 148 3.63 -6.51 -0.51
N TYR A 149 3.24 -6.32 -1.76
CA TYR A 149 4.06 -6.59 -2.95
C TYR A 149 4.53 -5.26 -3.52
N GLU A 150 5.77 -5.19 -3.98
CA GLU A 150 6.41 -4.09 -4.69
C GLU A 150 6.81 -4.55 -6.08
N PHE A 151 6.56 -3.70 -7.05
CA PHE A 151 6.93 -3.85 -8.43
C PHE A 151 7.46 -2.52 -8.98
N GLU A 152 8.56 -2.57 -9.71
CA GLU A 152 9.14 -1.43 -10.42
C GLU A 152 9.43 -1.80 -11.88
N ILE A 153 9.31 -0.82 -12.77
CA ILE A 153 9.63 -0.98 -14.19
C ILE A 153 10.24 0.30 -14.76
N ASN A 154 11.31 0.17 -15.55
CA ASN A 154 11.90 1.27 -16.28
C ASN A 154 11.48 1.29 -17.77
N ALA A 155 11.94 2.28 -18.54
CA ALA A 155 11.59 2.45 -19.94
C ALA A 155 12.13 1.34 -20.87
N PHE A 156 13.06 0.50 -20.44
CA PHE A 156 13.46 -0.72 -21.16
C PHE A 156 12.49 -1.88 -20.95
N GLY A 157 11.53 -1.76 -20.03
CA GLY A 157 10.70 -2.88 -19.60
C GLY A 157 11.41 -3.81 -18.62
N THR A 158 12.56 -3.41 -18.07
CA THR A 158 13.23 -4.17 -17.02
C THR A 158 12.47 -4.00 -15.72
N ILE A 159 12.20 -5.11 -15.04
CA ILE A 159 11.39 -5.14 -13.82
C ILE A 159 12.20 -5.57 -12.61
N TYR A 160 11.74 -5.12 -11.45
CA TYR A 160 12.20 -5.49 -10.13
C TYR A 160 10.99 -5.78 -9.25
N GLU A 161 11.09 -6.81 -8.43
CA GLU A 161 9.98 -7.26 -7.59
C GLU A 161 10.46 -7.61 -6.19
N VAL A 162 9.68 -7.26 -5.18
CA VAL A 162 9.90 -7.71 -3.79
C VAL A 162 8.56 -8.02 -3.12
N PHE A 163 8.54 -9.05 -2.32
CA PHE A 163 7.41 -9.34 -1.45
C PHE A 163 7.80 -9.09 0.01
N PHE A 164 7.04 -8.25 0.71
CA PHE A 164 7.29 -7.89 2.10
C PHE A 164 6.23 -8.45 3.03
N ILE A 165 6.66 -9.07 4.13
CA ILE A 165 5.78 -9.56 5.19
C ILE A 165 6.13 -8.82 6.48
N TRP A 166 5.13 -8.31 7.21
CA TRP A 166 5.36 -7.74 8.53
C TRP A 166 5.90 -8.81 9.47
N GLU A 167 7.06 -8.59 10.09
CA GLU A 167 7.76 -9.62 10.85
C GLU A 167 6.92 -10.16 12.01
N ARG A 168 6.16 -9.30 12.68
CA ARG A 168 5.26 -9.70 13.77
C ARG A 168 4.14 -10.63 13.33
N GLU A 169 3.72 -10.52 12.06
CA GLU A 169 2.62 -11.29 11.48
C GLU A 169 3.09 -12.60 10.83
N PHE A 170 4.40 -12.77 10.64
CA PHE A 170 4.95 -13.92 9.94
C PHE A 170 4.60 -15.25 10.61
N GLU A 171 4.77 -15.34 11.95
CA GLU A 171 4.50 -16.57 12.70
C GLU A 171 2.99 -16.78 12.94
N SER A 172 2.22 -15.72 13.16
CA SER A 172 0.78 -15.78 13.40
C SER A 172 -0.02 -16.03 12.14
N SER A 173 0.52 -15.68 10.98
CA SER A 173 -0.07 -15.87 9.66
C SER A 173 0.30 -17.23 9.07
N ARG A 174 -0.27 -17.53 7.91
CA ARG A 174 0.01 -18.78 7.20
C ARG A 174 1.36 -18.78 6.48
N TYR A 175 2.09 -17.65 6.42
CA TYR A 175 3.35 -17.52 5.69
C TYR A 175 4.43 -18.47 6.20
N ALA A 176 4.58 -18.60 7.52
CA ALA A 176 5.58 -19.49 8.12
C ALA A 176 5.45 -20.99 7.71
N ARG A 177 4.30 -21.38 7.14
CA ARG A 177 4.02 -22.75 6.72
C ARG A 177 4.18 -22.99 5.22
N ARG A 178 4.59 -21.97 4.48
CA ARG A 178 4.67 -22.01 3.01
C ARG A 178 6.14 -21.99 2.56
N PRO A 179 6.56 -22.94 1.72
CA PRO A 179 7.97 -23.06 1.30
C PRO A 179 8.51 -21.81 0.58
N GLU A 180 7.65 -21.09 -0.15
CA GLU A 180 8.04 -19.87 -0.84
C GLU A 180 8.42 -18.73 0.10
N PHE A 181 8.00 -18.80 1.37
CA PHE A 181 8.35 -17.84 2.42
C PHE A 181 9.38 -18.34 3.42
N ASP A 182 10.16 -19.37 3.05
CA ASP A 182 11.28 -19.83 3.88
C ASP A 182 12.32 -18.70 4.05
N ARG A 183 12.55 -18.30 5.29
CA ARG A 183 13.46 -17.19 5.66
C ARG A 183 14.93 -17.51 5.40
N SER A 184 15.30 -18.78 5.19
CA SER A 184 16.66 -19.20 4.89
C SER A 184 17.05 -19.03 3.41
N ARG A 185 16.10 -18.71 2.53
CA ARG A 185 16.36 -18.54 1.09
C ARG A 185 17.27 -17.34 0.82
N THR A 186 18.10 -17.46 -0.20
CA THR A 186 18.90 -16.35 -0.72
C THR A 186 17.99 -15.19 -1.11
N GLY A 187 18.41 -13.95 -0.82
CA GLY A 187 17.62 -12.75 -1.11
C GLY A 187 16.57 -12.43 -0.04
N VAL A 188 16.46 -13.23 1.04
CA VAL A 188 15.58 -12.89 2.17
C VAL A 188 16.35 -12.12 3.23
N ARG A 189 15.85 -10.94 3.62
CA ARG A 189 16.50 -10.08 4.61
C ARG A 189 15.52 -9.13 5.31
N PRO A 190 15.86 -8.60 6.51
CA PRO A 190 15.07 -7.58 7.18
C PRO A 190 15.02 -6.27 6.38
N PHE A 191 13.89 -5.56 6.50
CA PHE A 191 13.69 -4.25 5.91
C PHE A 191 12.89 -3.33 6.85
N ASN A 192 13.35 -2.08 7.02
CA ASN A 192 12.77 -1.12 7.95
C ASN A 192 12.17 0.14 7.27
N GLY A 193 12.04 0.14 5.94
CA GLY A 193 11.66 1.31 5.15
C GLY A 193 12.87 2.12 4.72
N VAL A 194 12.62 3.10 3.87
CA VAL A 194 13.64 3.99 3.29
C VAL A 194 13.75 5.27 4.12
N GLY A 195 12.68 6.05 4.20
CA GLY A 195 12.62 7.32 4.93
C GLY A 195 11.80 7.28 6.21
N PHE A 196 10.81 6.40 6.30
CA PHE A 196 9.94 6.22 7.47
C PHE A 196 10.25 4.93 8.22
N ARG A 197 11.26 4.99 9.10
CA ARG A 197 11.78 3.81 9.82
C ARG A 197 11.08 3.50 11.13
N GLN A 198 10.12 4.32 11.56
CA GLN A 198 9.38 4.16 12.81
C GLN A 198 7.94 3.68 12.57
N HIS A 199 7.76 2.80 11.58
CA HIS A 199 6.45 2.28 11.28
C HIS A 199 5.86 1.52 12.50
N PRO A 200 4.61 1.78 12.92
CA PRO A 200 4.02 1.17 14.13
C PRO A 200 3.98 -0.36 14.11
N ARG A 201 3.90 -0.96 12.92
CA ARG A 201 3.93 -2.43 12.74
C ARG A 201 5.34 -3.02 12.86
N GLY A 202 6.38 -2.18 12.92
CA GLY A 202 7.78 -2.62 13.04
C GLY A 202 8.40 -3.03 11.71
N PRO A 203 9.45 -3.88 11.75
CA PRO A 203 10.19 -4.31 10.57
C PRO A 203 9.39 -5.28 9.69
N ARG A 204 9.88 -5.45 8.46
CA ARG A 204 9.38 -6.42 7.47
C ARG A 204 10.48 -7.43 7.17
N ILE A 205 10.07 -8.60 6.72
CA ILE A 205 10.91 -9.56 6.03
C ILE A 205 10.69 -9.35 4.55
N GLY A 206 11.74 -8.98 3.81
CA GLY A 206 11.67 -8.78 2.37
C GLY A 206 12.23 -10.00 1.62
N TYR A 207 11.57 -10.37 0.55
CA TYR A 207 11.90 -11.47 -0.36
C TYR A 207 12.28 -10.87 -1.71
N TRP A 208 13.56 -10.57 -1.91
CA TRP A 208 14.11 -9.90 -3.11
C TRP A 208 14.28 -10.81 -4.32
N ASN A 209 14.03 -12.07 -4.18
CA ASN A 209 13.98 -13.04 -5.27
C ASN A 209 12.54 -13.51 -5.51
N TRP A 210 11.58 -12.63 -5.31
CA TRP A 210 10.18 -12.89 -5.58
C TRP A 210 9.90 -12.72 -7.07
N ASP A 211 9.17 -13.67 -7.64
CA ASP A 211 8.65 -13.60 -9.00
C ASP A 211 7.14 -13.80 -8.95
N LEU A 212 6.37 -12.78 -9.35
CA LEU A 212 4.92 -12.88 -9.39
C LEU A 212 4.48 -13.75 -10.58
N ALA A 213 3.97 -14.93 -10.31
CA ALA A 213 3.68 -15.92 -11.34
C ALA A 213 2.66 -15.43 -12.37
N GLY A 214 3.06 -15.36 -13.64
CA GLY A 214 2.19 -14.96 -14.74
C GLY A 214 1.96 -13.45 -14.84
N LEU A 215 2.77 -12.64 -14.17
CA LEU A 215 2.89 -11.22 -14.46
C LEU A 215 3.31 -11.04 -15.92
N ASP A 216 2.63 -10.12 -16.60
CA ASP A 216 2.94 -9.75 -17.98
C ASP A 216 3.01 -8.23 -18.07
N THR A 217 4.06 -7.70 -18.71
CA THR A 217 4.31 -6.28 -18.76
C THR A 217 4.83 -5.87 -20.14
N ALA A 218 4.47 -4.68 -20.56
CA ALA A 218 5.02 -4.08 -21.78
C ALA A 218 5.20 -2.57 -21.60
N VAL A 219 6.15 -2.02 -22.33
CA VAL A 219 6.46 -0.59 -22.38
C VAL A 219 6.44 -0.13 -23.84
N HIS A 220 5.86 1.03 -24.07
CA HIS A 220 5.97 1.74 -25.35
C HIS A 220 6.58 3.12 -25.13
N VAL A 221 7.66 3.42 -25.84
CA VAL A 221 8.35 4.72 -25.77
C VAL A 221 7.95 5.58 -26.97
N ASP A 222 7.48 6.80 -26.71
CA ASP A 222 7.22 7.83 -27.71
C ASP A 222 8.40 8.82 -27.70
N GLY A 223 9.50 8.38 -28.27
CA GLY A 223 10.81 9.04 -28.28
C GLY A 223 11.96 8.08 -28.47
N THR A 224 13.12 8.43 -27.93
CA THR A 224 14.35 7.65 -28.00
C THR A 224 14.99 7.49 -26.63
N ILE A 225 15.28 6.24 -26.24
CA ILE A 225 15.91 5.99 -24.95
C ILE A 225 17.40 6.35 -25.02
N ASN A 226 17.88 7.16 -24.05
CA ASN A 226 19.29 7.56 -23.90
C ASN A 226 19.85 8.38 -25.10
N ASP A 227 19.01 9.02 -25.89
CA ASP A 227 19.45 10.02 -26.87
C ASP A 227 18.86 11.40 -26.52
N ASN A 228 19.60 12.20 -25.78
CA ASN A 228 19.20 13.51 -25.29
C ASN A 228 19.39 14.65 -26.30
N LYS A 229 19.53 14.35 -27.60
CA LYS A 229 19.67 15.37 -28.65
C LYS A 229 18.35 15.98 -29.07
N ASP A 230 17.27 15.25 -28.90
CA ASP A 230 15.90 15.67 -29.11
C ASP A 230 15.09 15.62 -27.80
N ARG A 231 13.85 15.98 -27.88
CA ARG A 231 12.94 15.97 -26.74
C ARG A 231 11.87 14.92 -26.96
N ASP A 232 11.82 13.95 -26.07
CA ASP A 232 10.82 12.89 -26.09
C ASP A 232 9.46 13.39 -25.60
N ARG A 233 8.41 12.64 -25.87
CA ARG A 233 7.12 12.80 -25.23
C ARG A 233 7.03 12.03 -23.93
N GLY A 234 7.65 10.86 -23.87
CA GLY A 234 7.68 9.98 -22.72
C GLY A 234 7.40 8.53 -23.08
N TRP A 235 6.78 7.82 -22.19
CA TRP A 235 6.50 6.40 -22.35
C TRP A 235 5.22 5.98 -21.62
N THR A 236 4.74 4.79 -21.95
CA THR A 236 3.64 4.14 -21.27
C THR A 236 4.09 2.77 -20.76
N ALA A 237 3.59 2.36 -19.62
CA ALA A 237 3.76 1.01 -19.11
C ALA A 237 2.40 0.36 -18.90
N GLU A 238 2.31 -0.91 -19.25
CA GLU A 238 1.10 -1.70 -19.14
C GLU A 238 1.40 -3.01 -18.41
N LEU A 239 0.60 -3.32 -17.40
CA LEU A 239 0.76 -4.50 -16.56
C LEU A 239 -0.52 -5.33 -16.57
N ARG A 240 -0.36 -6.65 -16.60
CA ARG A 240 -1.42 -7.63 -16.40
C ARG A 240 -1.01 -8.61 -15.31
N ILE A 241 -1.76 -8.64 -14.22
CA ILE A 241 -1.47 -9.43 -13.02
C ILE A 241 -2.60 -10.44 -12.81
N PRO A 242 -2.33 -11.76 -12.84
CA PRO A 242 -3.36 -12.76 -12.56
C PRO A 242 -3.84 -12.65 -11.10
N TRP A 243 -5.14 -12.63 -10.85
CA TRP A 243 -5.68 -12.60 -9.49
C TRP A 243 -5.14 -13.73 -8.62
N ARG A 244 -5.00 -14.94 -9.19
CA ARG A 244 -4.45 -16.09 -8.46
C ARG A 244 -3.06 -15.85 -7.88
N SER A 245 -2.26 -15.00 -8.51
CA SER A 245 -0.89 -14.70 -8.09
C SER A 245 -0.83 -13.72 -6.91
N LEU A 246 -1.95 -13.03 -6.63
CA LEU A 246 -2.13 -12.19 -5.47
C LEU A 246 -2.70 -12.96 -4.25
N GLU A 247 -2.85 -14.29 -4.36
CA GLU A 247 -3.33 -15.13 -3.25
C GLU A 247 -2.54 -14.92 -1.95
N PRO A 248 -1.21 -14.78 -1.97
CA PRO A 248 -0.47 -14.52 -0.74
C PRO A 248 -0.89 -13.21 -0.02
N LEU A 249 -1.32 -12.20 -0.76
CA LEU A 249 -1.83 -10.95 -0.17
C LEU A 249 -3.27 -11.09 0.34
N ALA A 250 -4.07 -11.92 -0.35
CA ALA A 250 -5.48 -12.13 -0.02
C ALA A 250 -5.69 -13.12 1.14
N MET A 251 -4.77 -14.08 1.29
CA MET A 251 -4.88 -15.21 2.22
C MET A 251 -5.11 -14.80 3.68
N PRO A 252 -4.40 -13.79 4.26
CA PRO A 252 -4.51 -13.51 5.69
C PRO A 252 -5.91 -13.09 6.13
N ASP A 253 -6.65 -12.36 5.30
CA ASP A 253 -8.01 -11.88 5.59
C ASP A 253 -9.08 -12.50 4.68
N SER A 254 -8.70 -13.51 3.90
CA SER A 254 -9.61 -14.26 3.01
C SER A 254 -10.34 -13.39 2.00
N ARG A 255 -9.63 -12.41 1.42
CA ARG A 255 -10.15 -11.57 0.35
C ARG A 255 -10.54 -12.41 -0.86
N ALA A 256 -11.61 -12.01 -1.53
CA ALA A 256 -12.02 -12.65 -2.77
C ALA A 256 -11.01 -12.37 -3.91
N LEU A 257 -10.76 -13.37 -4.75
CA LEU A 257 -9.96 -13.27 -5.96
C LEU A 257 -10.74 -13.95 -7.12
N PRO A 258 -11.23 -13.19 -8.11
CA PRO A 258 -11.19 -11.73 -8.21
C PRO A 258 -11.98 -11.03 -7.10
N PRO A 259 -11.76 -9.71 -6.90
CA PRO A 259 -12.53 -8.90 -5.97
C PRO A 259 -14.02 -8.91 -6.29
N ARG A 260 -14.86 -8.73 -5.27
CA ARG A 260 -16.31 -8.52 -5.42
C ARG A 260 -16.60 -7.04 -5.65
N ASP A 261 -17.79 -6.76 -6.15
CA ASP A 261 -18.26 -5.38 -6.23
C ASP A 261 -18.20 -4.69 -4.87
N GLY A 262 -17.54 -3.53 -4.82
CA GLY A 262 -17.35 -2.75 -3.61
C GLY A 262 -16.15 -3.13 -2.76
N ASP A 263 -15.44 -4.23 -3.03
CA ASP A 263 -14.19 -4.55 -2.33
C ASP A 263 -13.17 -3.42 -2.53
N GLU A 264 -12.39 -3.13 -1.49
CA GLU A 264 -11.36 -2.09 -1.51
C GLU A 264 -9.99 -2.70 -1.21
N TRP A 265 -9.02 -2.39 -2.07
CA TRP A 265 -7.61 -2.70 -1.85
C TRP A 265 -6.80 -1.41 -1.76
N ARG A 266 -5.65 -1.48 -1.12
CA ARG A 266 -4.70 -0.37 -1.05
C ARG A 266 -3.58 -0.63 -2.05
N MET A 267 -3.38 0.33 -2.94
CA MET A 267 -2.34 0.28 -3.97
C MET A 267 -1.62 1.62 -4.03
N ASP A 268 -0.30 1.60 -4.08
CA ASP A 268 0.48 2.79 -4.40
C ASP A 268 0.87 2.79 -5.86
N PHE A 269 0.90 3.98 -6.42
CA PHE A 269 1.34 4.26 -7.78
C PHE A 269 2.30 5.43 -7.67
N SER A 270 3.57 5.15 -7.84
CA SER A 270 4.63 6.13 -7.72
C SER A 270 5.52 6.17 -8.95
N ARG A 271 6.32 7.19 -9.03
CA ARG A 271 7.34 7.42 -10.04
C ARG A 271 8.55 8.06 -9.41
N PHE A 272 9.72 7.57 -9.79
CA PHE A 272 10.97 8.21 -9.44
C PHE A 272 11.77 8.54 -10.68
N ASN A 273 12.39 9.74 -10.68
CA ASN A 273 13.33 10.16 -11.69
C ASN A 273 14.68 10.41 -11.03
N GLN A 274 15.72 9.79 -11.59
CA GLN A 274 17.10 9.97 -11.15
C GLN A 274 17.99 10.12 -12.41
N TYR A 275 17.82 11.28 -13.08
CA TYR A 275 18.61 11.60 -14.27
C TYR A 275 20.10 11.60 -13.97
N LYS A 276 20.87 10.89 -14.81
CA LYS A 276 22.32 10.80 -14.69
C LYS A 276 23.03 11.60 -15.78
N GLU A 277 22.49 11.61 -16.98
CA GLU A 277 23.11 12.18 -18.17
C GLU A 277 22.24 13.25 -18.84
N ALA A 278 20.93 13.21 -18.63
CA ALA A 278 20.04 14.22 -19.18
C ALA A 278 20.25 15.60 -18.54
N PRO A 279 20.06 16.70 -19.32
CA PRO A 279 20.35 18.07 -18.85
C PRO A 279 19.64 18.52 -17.59
N PRO A 280 18.38 18.10 -17.30
CA PRO A 280 17.73 18.63 -16.12
C PRO A 280 17.88 17.72 -14.90
N ALA A 281 19.10 17.53 -14.40
CA ALA A 281 19.31 16.82 -13.13
C ALA A 281 18.42 17.34 -11.96
N LYS A 282 17.99 18.61 -12.04
CA LYS A 282 17.02 19.22 -11.12
C LYS A 282 15.60 18.66 -11.25
N ASP A 283 15.30 17.96 -12.32
CA ASP A 283 14.02 17.29 -12.53
C ASP A 283 13.98 15.89 -11.90
N SER A 284 15.03 15.50 -11.17
CA SER A 284 15.03 14.30 -10.35
C SER A 284 14.13 14.48 -9.13
N GLY A 285 13.39 13.45 -8.77
CA GLY A 285 12.43 13.51 -7.67
C GLY A 285 11.54 12.27 -7.60
N GLY A 286 10.57 12.30 -6.70
CA GLY A 286 9.55 11.26 -6.52
C GLY A 286 8.15 11.84 -6.50
N TRP A 287 7.23 11.19 -7.17
CA TRP A 287 5.83 11.56 -7.28
C TRP A 287 4.95 10.34 -7.03
N ALA A 288 3.80 10.55 -6.43
CA ALA A 288 2.83 9.49 -6.21
C ALA A 288 1.40 9.98 -6.47
N TRP A 289 0.51 9.03 -6.73
CA TRP A 289 -0.91 9.33 -6.79
C TRP A 289 -1.44 9.82 -5.44
N SER A 290 -1.07 9.12 -4.35
CA SER A 290 -1.27 9.57 -2.98
C SER A 290 0.09 9.98 -2.39
N PRO A 291 0.34 11.29 -2.09
CA PRO A 291 1.57 11.70 -1.43
C PRO A 291 1.73 11.04 -0.06
N HIS A 292 2.97 10.79 0.36
CA HIS A 292 3.26 10.12 1.62
C HIS A 292 3.73 11.08 2.73
N GLY A 293 4.21 12.28 2.38
CA GLY A 293 4.75 13.25 3.35
C GLY A 293 6.18 12.94 3.78
N VAL A 294 6.79 11.91 3.20
CA VAL A 294 8.15 11.43 3.46
C VAL A 294 8.68 10.72 2.22
N TRP A 295 10.01 10.65 2.07
CA TRP A 295 10.66 9.91 0.98
C TRP A 295 10.64 8.41 1.27
N ASP A 296 9.46 7.78 1.12
CA ASP A 296 9.25 6.35 1.37
C ASP A 296 7.92 5.90 0.79
N SER A 297 7.93 4.95 -0.13
CA SER A 297 6.72 4.31 -0.69
C SER A 297 6.24 3.13 0.16
N HIS A 298 6.99 2.69 1.19
CA HIS A 298 6.68 1.49 1.96
C HIS A 298 5.77 1.75 3.17
N ILE A 299 4.69 2.51 2.96
CA ILE A 299 3.71 2.87 4.00
C ILE A 299 2.30 2.51 3.50
N PRO A 300 1.88 1.23 3.59
CA PRO A 300 0.60 0.77 3.04
C PRO A 300 -0.64 1.53 3.52
N GLU A 301 -0.54 2.17 4.68
CA GLU A 301 -1.61 3.00 5.23
C GLU A 301 -1.89 4.23 4.37
N LEU A 302 -0.88 4.72 3.63
CA LEU A 302 -0.96 5.92 2.77
C LEU A 302 -1.30 5.59 1.31
N PHE A 303 -1.37 4.33 0.94
CA PHE A 303 -1.69 3.90 -0.42
C PHE A 303 -3.10 4.33 -0.86
N THR A 304 -3.23 4.66 -2.12
CA THR A 304 -4.53 4.94 -2.78
C THR A 304 -5.52 3.81 -2.49
N ARG A 305 -6.75 4.16 -2.15
CA ARG A 305 -7.84 3.21 -1.92
C ARG A 305 -8.53 2.92 -3.24
N VAL A 306 -8.29 1.74 -3.79
CA VAL A 306 -8.85 1.28 -5.04
C VAL A 306 -10.07 0.41 -4.74
N ARG A 307 -11.26 0.93 -5.04
CA ARG A 307 -12.52 0.20 -4.95
C ARG A 307 -12.80 -0.49 -6.29
N PHE A 308 -13.13 -1.75 -6.24
CA PHE A 308 -13.50 -2.53 -7.43
C PHE A 308 -15.00 -2.41 -7.70
N SER A 309 -15.35 -2.12 -8.96
CA SER A 309 -16.74 -2.07 -9.42
C SER A 309 -16.95 -3.04 -10.58
N THR A 310 -18.04 -3.80 -10.54
CA THR A 310 -18.46 -4.68 -11.63
C THR A 310 -19.08 -3.92 -12.81
N GLU A 311 -19.29 -2.61 -12.67
CA GLU A 311 -19.71 -1.77 -13.79
C GLU A 311 -18.63 -1.78 -14.89
N LEU A 312 -19.08 -1.92 -16.13
CA LEU A 312 -18.16 -1.91 -17.26
C LEU A 312 -17.60 -0.51 -17.51
N VAL A 313 -16.31 -0.44 -17.81
CA VAL A 313 -15.67 0.81 -18.24
C VAL A 313 -16.35 1.36 -19.49
N GLY A 314 -16.59 2.70 -19.55
CA GLY A 314 -17.25 3.36 -20.68
C GLY A 314 -18.77 3.23 -20.70
N GLN A 315 -19.40 2.53 -19.80
CA GLN A 315 -20.85 2.56 -19.61
C GLN A 315 -21.21 3.67 -18.61
N LYS A 316 -22.18 4.52 -18.98
CA LYS A 316 -22.75 5.59 -18.14
C LYS A 316 -24.00 5.10 -17.45
#